data_8a82c01afcf11eaeaf20491bdfd4f1be
#
_entry.id   8a82c01afcf11eaeaf20491bdfd4f1be
#
_cell.length_a   1.000
_cell.length_b   1.000
_cell.length_c   1.000
_cell.angle_alpha   90.00
_cell.angle_beta   90.00
_cell.angle_gamma   90.00
#
_symmetry.space_group_name_H-M   'P 1'
#
loop_
_entity.id
_entity.type
_entity.pdbx_description
1 polymer ?
#
loop_
_entity_poly.entity_id
_entity_poly.type
_entity_poly.pdbx_seq_one_letter_code
_entity_poly.pdbx_strand_id
1 'polypeptide(L)'
;NYIKNHWCGELPLAISFWINVFLLNIGIRVFEAWLTEASPIENPVAASQVTVTYLFVALVLIYPWQIIGLWRSANKHAETTTKTLWPGVVKVLVVFGLLGTIGNINLSWPMYKDLYKIGFGKDEYGDYKVELTGNNQLIHLKGGLGFGIAKDVEQLIASHPNVNGIILDSIGG
;
A
#
# COMPACT_ATOMS: atom_id res chain seq x y z
N ASN A 1 -20.23 21.37 4.62
CA ASN A 1 -19.29 20.43 3.98
C ASN A 1 -19.34 19.08 4.70
N TYR A 2 -19.72 18.00 4.00
CA TYR A 2 -19.96 16.67 4.58
C TYR A 2 -18.74 16.14 5.36
N ILE A 3 -17.53 16.24 4.78
CA ILE A 3 -16.28 15.78 5.39
C ILE A 3 -16.01 16.48 6.72
N LYS A 4 -16.19 17.81 6.76
CA LYS A 4 -16.04 18.61 7.99
C LYS A 4 -17.11 18.23 9.02
N ASN A 5 -18.36 18.07 8.60
CA ASN A 5 -19.46 17.72 9.50
C ASN A 5 -19.23 16.35 10.16
N HIS A 6 -18.73 15.36 9.38
CA HIS A 6 -18.33 14.08 9.97
C HIS A 6 -17.19 14.25 10.98
N TRP A 7 -16.11 14.94 10.58
CA TRP A 7 -14.95 15.18 11.45
C TRP A 7 -15.34 15.86 12.78
N CYS A 8 -16.27 16.81 12.72
CA CYS A 8 -16.79 17.51 13.91
C CYS A 8 -17.83 16.70 14.69
N GLY A 9 -18.25 15.52 14.22
CA GLY A 9 -19.28 14.70 14.84
C GLY A 9 -20.69 15.31 14.71
N GLU A 10 -20.95 16.11 13.68
CA GLU A 10 -22.24 16.75 13.42
C GLU A 10 -23.20 15.85 12.65
N LEU A 11 -22.71 14.77 12.08
CA LEU A 11 -23.55 13.77 11.42
C LEU A 11 -24.21 12.84 12.45
N PRO A 12 -25.44 12.36 12.17
CA PRO A 12 -26.09 11.35 13.00
C PRO A 12 -25.20 10.11 13.18
N LEU A 13 -25.20 9.52 14.37
CA LEU A 13 -24.35 8.36 14.70
C LEU A 13 -24.55 7.20 13.72
N ALA A 14 -25.78 6.95 13.29
CA ALA A 14 -26.07 5.90 12.31
C ALA A 14 -25.37 6.16 10.96
N ILE A 15 -25.36 7.39 10.46
CA ILE A 15 -24.67 7.77 9.22
C ILE A 15 -23.16 7.63 9.41
N SER A 16 -22.64 8.15 10.53
CA SER A 16 -21.21 8.08 10.85
C SER A 16 -20.71 6.64 10.92
N PHE A 17 -21.50 5.72 11.50
CA PHE A 17 -21.13 4.31 11.61
C PHE A 17 -21.34 3.55 10.30
N TRP A 18 -22.59 3.54 9.77
CA TRP A 18 -22.94 2.68 8.65
C TRP A 18 -22.37 3.16 7.32
N ILE A 19 -22.36 4.46 7.06
CA ILE A 19 -21.89 5.00 5.78
C ILE A 19 -20.38 5.23 5.84
N ASN A 20 -19.91 6.04 6.81
CA ASN A 20 -18.53 6.51 6.79
C ASN A 20 -17.52 5.51 7.33
N VAL A 21 -17.94 4.50 8.10
CA VAL A 21 -17.05 3.44 8.55
C VAL A 21 -17.38 2.13 7.82
N PHE A 22 -18.58 1.58 7.96
CA PHE A 22 -18.88 0.24 7.46
C PHE A 22 -18.88 0.17 5.94
N LEU A 23 -19.74 0.94 5.24
CA LEU A 23 -19.83 0.88 3.78
C LEU A 23 -18.57 1.41 3.09
N LEU A 24 -17.95 2.45 3.62
CA LEU A 24 -16.70 2.96 3.05
C LEU A 24 -15.58 1.91 3.13
N ASN A 25 -15.43 1.19 4.24
CA ASN A 25 -14.44 0.12 4.33
C ASN A 25 -14.74 -1.07 3.41
N ILE A 26 -16.02 -1.42 3.22
CA ILE A 26 -16.38 -2.41 2.19
C ILE A 26 -15.99 -1.91 0.80
N GLY A 27 -16.32 -0.66 0.47
CA GLY A 27 -15.95 -0.06 -0.81
C GLY A 27 -14.44 -0.04 -1.05
N ILE A 28 -13.65 0.28 -0.02
CA ILE A 28 -12.19 0.22 -0.07
C ILE A 28 -11.70 -1.20 -0.36
N ARG A 29 -12.25 -2.22 0.31
CA ARG A 29 -11.88 -3.63 0.07
C ARG A 29 -12.25 -4.12 -1.32
N VAL A 30 -13.43 -3.75 -1.81
CA VAL A 30 -13.84 -4.07 -3.19
C VAL A 30 -12.94 -3.41 -4.21
N PHE A 31 -12.58 -2.13 -4.00
CA PHE A 31 -11.64 -1.42 -4.86
C PHE A 31 -10.24 -2.04 -4.85
N GLU A 32 -9.75 -2.45 -3.69
CA GLU A 32 -8.47 -3.13 -3.50
C GLU A 32 -8.42 -4.47 -4.27
N ALA A 33 -9.45 -5.30 -4.12
CA ALA A 33 -9.59 -6.54 -4.86
C ALA A 33 -9.66 -6.30 -6.37
N TRP A 34 -10.46 -5.33 -6.81
CA TRP A 34 -10.56 -4.96 -8.23
C TRP A 34 -9.21 -4.48 -8.79
N LEU A 35 -8.48 -3.64 -8.05
CA LEU A 35 -7.18 -3.14 -8.49
C LEU A 35 -6.17 -4.28 -8.67
N THR A 36 -6.21 -5.27 -7.78
CA THR A 36 -5.30 -6.42 -7.83
C THR A 36 -5.61 -7.35 -9.01
N GLU A 37 -6.88 -7.59 -9.30
CA GLU A 37 -7.31 -8.57 -10.31
C GLU A 37 -7.42 -7.96 -11.72
N ALA A 38 -8.00 -6.76 -11.84
CA ALA A 38 -8.34 -6.17 -13.13
C ALA A 38 -7.19 -5.40 -13.79
N SER A 39 -6.20 -4.98 -13.03
CA SER A 39 -5.07 -4.19 -13.53
C SER A 39 -3.77 -4.63 -12.86
N PRO A 40 -3.29 -5.86 -13.12
CA PRO A 40 -2.04 -6.31 -12.58
C PRO A 40 -0.92 -5.38 -13.05
N ILE A 41 -0.25 -4.74 -12.12
CA ILE A 41 0.89 -3.89 -12.43
C ILE A 41 2.10 -4.81 -12.54
N GLU A 42 2.55 -5.06 -13.78
CA GLU A 42 3.67 -5.96 -14.06
C GLU A 42 5.00 -5.44 -13.48
N ASN A 43 5.14 -4.11 -13.41
CA ASN A 43 6.34 -3.50 -12.85
C ASN A 43 6.29 -3.50 -11.31
N PRO A 44 7.16 -4.25 -10.61
CA PRO A 44 7.16 -4.35 -9.15
C PRO A 44 7.38 -3.01 -8.44
N VAL A 45 8.18 -2.11 -9.04
CA VAL A 45 8.45 -0.78 -8.48
C VAL A 45 7.17 0.05 -8.52
N ALA A 46 6.48 0.09 -9.67
CA ALA A 46 5.22 0.82 -9.81
C ALA A 46 4.13 0.22 -8.90
N ALA A 47 4.02 -1.10 -8.81
CA ALA A 47 3.10 -1.79 -7.90
C ALA A 47 3.35 -1.41 -6.44
N SER A 48 4.62 -1.40 -6.01
CA SER A 48 5.00 -1.03 -4.65
C SER A 48 4.72 0.45 -4.37
N GLN A 49 4.99 1.36 -5.31
CA GLN A 49 4.67 2.79 -5.16
C GLN A 49 3.17 3.02 -4.99
N VAL A 50 2.34 2.38 -5.81
CA VAL A 50 0.88 2.47 -5.71
C VAL A 50 0.41 1.92 -4.36
N THR A 51 0.90 0.75 -3.96
CA THR A 51 0.53 0.12 -2.68
C THR A 51 0.92 0.97 -1.48
N VAL A 52 2.14 1.50 -1.43
CA VAL A 52 2.61 2.36 -0.33
C VAL A 52 1.82 3.66 -0.28
N THR A 53 1.55 4.29 -1.43
CA THR A 53 0.74 5.51 -1.50
C THR A 53 -0.69 5.25 -1.01
N TYR A 54 -1.29 4.15 -1.45
CA TYR A 54 -2.62 3.72 -1.00
C TYR A 54 -2.66 3.51 0.53
N LEU A 55 -1.69 2.77 1.09
CA LEU A 55 -1.59 2.54 2.53
C LEU A 55 -1.44 3.84 3.31
N PHE A 56 -0.63 4.78 2.82
CA PHE A 56 -0.49 6.09 3.43
C PHE A 56 -1.82 6.84 3.47
N VAL A 57 -2.52 6.95 2.35
CA VAL A 57 -3.83 7.62 2.27
C VAL A 57 -4.86 6.94 3.18
N ALA A 58 -4.92 5.61 3.16
CA ALA A 58 -5.88 4.86 3.96
C ALA A 58 -5.61 5.01 5.46
N LEU A 59 -4.36 4.82 5.92
CA LEU A 59 -4.01 4.80 7.34
C LEU A 59 -3.84 6.19 7.95
N VAL A 60 -3.37 7.18 7.17
CA VAL A 60 -3.05 8.50 7.70
C VAL A 60 -4.19 9.51 7.49
N LEU A 61 -4.95 9.38 6.41
CA LEU A 61 -6.03 10.33 6.10
C LEU A 61 -7.42 9.75 6.38
N ILE A 62 -7.76 8.60 5.77
CA ILE A 62 -9.12 8.06 5.83
C ILE A 62 -9.42 7.50 7.21
N TYR A 63 -8.57 6.64 7.74
CA TYR A 63 -8.82 5.96 9.01
C TYR A 63 -8.95 6.92 10.21
N PRO A 64 -8.05 7.90 10.43
CA PRO A 64 -8.26 8.89 11.50
C PRO A 64 -9.52 9.72 11.31
N TRP A 65 -9.86 10.11 10.07
CA TRP A 65 -11.08 10.82 9.78
C TRP A 65 -12.32 10.00 10.17
N GLN A 66 -12.36 8.72 9.85
CA GLN A 66 -13.43 7.81 10.23
C GLN A 66 -13.57 7.68 11.75
N ILE A 67 -12.48 7.38 12.44
CA ILE A 67 -12.47 7.08 13.87
C ILE A 67 -12.80 8.32 14.71
N ILE A 68 -12.19 9.47 14.40
CA ILE A 68 -12.41 10.71 15.13
C ILE A 68 -13.84 11.21 14.91
N GLY A 69 -14.31 11.18 13.68
CA GLY A 69 -15.68 11.59 13.35
C GLY A 69 -16.72 10.71 14.02
N LEU A 70 -16.52 9.38 13.98
CA LEU A 70 -17.41 8.43 14.64
C LEU A 70 -17.42 8.59 16.16
N TRP A 71 -16.24 8.76 16.79
CA TRP A 71 -16.13 8.97 18.23
C TRP A 71 -16.86 10.24 18.70
N ARG A 72 -16.66 11.34 17.98
CA ARG A 72 -17.33 12.63 18.26
C ARG A 72 -18.84 12.54 18.07
N SER A 73 -19.30 11.86 17.01
CA SER A 73 -20.72 11.61 16.77
C SER A 73 -21.34 10.76 17.89
N ALA A 74 -20.61 9.73 18.38
CA ALA A 74 -21.06 8.93 19.51
C ALA A 74 -21.17 9.74 20.81
N ASN A 75 -20.25 10.69 21.08
CA ASN A 75 -20.34 11.58 22.22
C ASN A 75 -21.58 12.47 22.15
N LYS A 76 -21.79 13.18 21.03
CA LYS A 76 -22.95 14.05 20.85
C LYS A 76 -24.27 13.29 20.93
N HIS A 77 -24.32 12.07 20.38
CA HIS A 77 -25.52 11.25 20.48
C HIS A 77 -25.82 10.84 21.92
N ALA A 78 -24.80 10.54 22.74
CA ALA A 78 -24.97 10.23 24.16
C ALA A 78 -25.48 11.41 24.97
N GLU A 79 -25.07 12.64 24.64
CA GLU A 79 -25.53 13.88 25.30
C GLU A 79 -27.00 14.23 24.99
N THR A 80 -27.44 13.89 23.78
CA THR A 80 -28.79 14.26 23.29
C THR A 80 -29.85 13.19 23.52
N THR A 81 -29.46 11.97 23.86
CA THR A 81 -30.35 10.80 23.91
C THR A 81 -30.25 10.12 25.28
N THR A 82 -31.38 9.84 25.91
CA THR A 82 -31.45 9.12 27.20
C THR A 82 -31.02 7.65 27.08
N LYS A 83 -30.99 7.07 25.87
CA LYS A 83 -30.55 5.69 25.58
C LYS A 83 -29.07 5.70 25.21
N THR A 84 -28.22 5.42 26.18
CA THR A 84 -26.74 5.49 26.02
C THR A 84 -26.09 4.20 25.59
N LEU A 85 -26.85 3.10 25.39
CA LEU A 85 -26.27 1.80 25.07
C LEU A 85 -25.52 1.82 23.73
N TRP A 86 -26.16 2.32 22.67
CA TRP A 86 -25.58 2.30 21.32
C TRP A 86 -24.30 3.13 21.16
N PRO A 87 -24.21 4.35 21.65
CA PRO A 87 -22.95 5.10 21.67
C PRO A 87 -21.83 4.39 22.43
N GLY A 88 -22.15 3.71 23.53
CA GLY A 88 -21.20 2.89 24.29
C GLY A 88 -20.65 1.72 23.46
N VAL A 89 -21.54 0.98 22.81
CA VAL A 89 -21.15 -0.13 21.91
C VAL A 89 -20.23 0.36 20.80
N VAL A 90 -20.57 1.47 20.14
CA VAL A 90 -19.75 2.04 19.07
C VAL A 90 -18.37 2.42 19.58
N LYS A 91 -18.23 3.03 20.76
CA LYS A 91 -16.93 3.36 21.35
C LYS A 91 -16.09 2.13 21.63
N VAL A 92 -16.70 1.06 22.13
CA VAL A 92 -16.02 -0.21 22.35
C VAL A 92 -15.52 -0.79 21.02
N LEU A 93 -16.35 -0.79 19.98
CA LEU A 93 -15.94 -1.24 18.63
C LEU A 93 -14.79 -0.39 18.06
N VAL A 94 -14.80 0.93 18.29
CA VAL A 94 -13.71 1.82 17.89
C VAL A 94 -12.40 1.43 18.59
N VAL A 95 -12.43 1.16 19.90
CA VAL A 95 -11.23 0.74 20.65
C VAL A 95 -10.69 -0.58 20.12
N PHE A 96 -11.55 -1.59 19.91
CA PHE A 96 -11.14 -2.86 19.33
C PHE A 96 -10.61 -2.70 17.90
N GLY A 97 -11.22 -1.86 17.09
CA GLY A 97 -10.75 -1.52 15.74
C GLY A 97 -9.35 -0.90 15.76
N LEU A 98 -9.09 0.04 16.68
CA LEU A 98 -7.76 0.64 16.87
C LEU A 98 -6.71 -0.40 17.29
N LEU A 99 -7.02 -1.22 18.27
CA LEU A 99 -6.11 -2.27 18.73
C LEU A 99 -5.81 -3.29 17.61
N GLY A 100 -6.84 -3.69 16.87
CA GLY A 100 -6.67 -4.57 15.71
C GLY A 100 -5.82 -3.95 14.61
N THR A 101 -6.01 -2.67 14.31
CA THR A 101 -5.21 -1.94 13.32
C THR A 101 -3.76 -1.83 13.75
N ILE A 102 -3.48 -1.48 15.01
CA ILE A 102 -2.11 -1.42 15.56
C ILE A 102 -1.45 -2.80 15.49
N GLY A 103 -2.17 -3.85 15.88
CA GLY A 103 -1.67 -5.22 15.79
C GLY A 103 -1.34 -5.65 14.36
N ASN A 104 -2.21 -5.32 13.41
CA ASN A 104 -1.99 -5.62 11.99
C ASN A 104 -0.80 -4.86 11.43
N ILE A 105 -0.66 -3.56 11.73
CA ILE A 105 0.49 -2.75 11.31
C ILE A 105 1.80 -3.36 11.85
N ASN A 106 1.81 -3.75 13.13
CA ASN A 106 2.99 -4.34 13.75
C ASN A 106 3.40 -5.66 13.08
N LEU A 107 2.41 -6.52 12.82
CA LEU A 107 2.64 -7.81 12.16
C LEU A 107 3.11 -7.64 10.71
N SER A 108 2.55 -6.66 10.00
CA SER A 108 2.86 -6.41 8.58
C SER A 108 4.03 -5.44 8.38
N TRP A 109 4.66 -4.96 9.44
CA TRP A 109 5.72 -3.95 9.38
C TRP A 109 6.93 -4.35 8.50
N PRO A 110 7.42 -5.61 8.54
CA PRO A 110 8.50 -6.04 7.64
C PRO A 110 8.09 -5.88 6.17
N MET A 111 6.90 -6.36 5.80
CA MET A 111 6.37 -6.25 4.44
C MET A 111 6.23 -4.78 3.99
N TYR A 112 5.78 -3.88 4.87
CA TYR A 112 5.66 -2.45 4.52
C TYR A 112 7.02 -1.79 4.27
N LYS A 113 8.04 -2.19 5.05
CA LYS A 113 9.41 -1.74 4.80
C LYS A 113 9.93 -2.19 3.44
N ASP A 114 9.70 -3.46 3.09
CA ASP A 114 10.16 -4.02 1.83
C ASP A 114 9.45 -3.35 0.64
N LEU A 115 8.13 -3.16 0.72
CA LEU A 115 7.37 -2.40 -0.27
C LEU A 115 7.90 -0.96 -0.42
N TYR A 116 8.22 -0.29 0.70
CA TYR A 116 8.80 1.06 0.64
C TYR A 116 10.17 1.07 -0.02
N LYS A 117 11.04 0.11 0.30
CA LYS A 117 12.35 -0.03 -0.32
C LYS A 117 12.25 -0.28 -1.83
N ILE A 118 11.39 -1.21 -2.24
CA ILE A 118 11.16 -1.52 -3.65
C ILE A 118 10.62 -0.30 -4.41
N GLY A 119 9.65 0.41 -3.82
CA GLY A 119 8.97 1.52 -4.50
C GLY A 119 9.76 2.83 -4.51
N PHE A 120 10.45 3.16 -3.44
CA PHE A 120 11.04 4.49 -3.22
C PHE A 120 12.50 4.46 -2.75
N GLY A 121 13.02 3.30 -2.37
CA GLY A 121 14.38 3.12 -1.91
C GLY A 121 15.35 2.83 -3.04
N LYS A 122 16.62 2.70 -2.66
CA LYS A 122 17.62 2.04 -3.50
C LYS A 122 17.44 0.54 -3.34
N ASP A 123 17.51 -0.18 -4.46
CA ASP A 123 17.52 -1.63 -4.47
C ASP A 123 18.67 -2.16 -3.59
N GLU A 124 18.35 -2.96 -2.55
CA GLU A 124 19.38 -3.55 -1.67
C GLU A 124 20.27 -4.56 -2.40
N TYR A 125 19.76 -5.12 -3.49
CA TYR A 125 20.54 -6.03 -4.34
C TYR A 125 21.49 -5.31 -5.29
N GLY A 126 21.55 -4.00 -5.14
CA GLY A 126 22.69 -3.20 -5.51
C GLY A 126 22.75 -2.72 -6.94
N ASP A 127 23.78 -1.96 -7.15
CA ASP A 127 24.16 -1.49 -8.47
C ASP A 127 24.53 -2.71 -9.31
N TYR A 128 23.84 -2.88 -10.42
CA TYR A 128 24.21 -3.84 -11.44
C TYR A 128 24.80 -3.11 -12.65
N LYS A 129 25.62 -3.82 -13.41
CA LYS A 129 26.10 -3.37 -14.71
C LYS A 129 25.79 -4.43 -15.75
N VAL A 130 25.28 -3.97 -16.88
CA VAL A 130 25.05 -4.79 -18.04
C VAL A 130 25.99 -4.30 -19.13
N GLU A 131 26.98 -5.08 -19.48
CA GLU A 131 28.03 -4.70 -20.42
C GLU A 131 28.15 -5.76 -21.53
N LEU A 132 28.44 -5.31 -22.75
CA LEU A 132 28.77 -6.22 -23.83
C LEU A 132 30.25 -6.61 -23.74
N THR A 133 30.55 -7.90 -23.95
CA THR A 133 31.89 -8.44 -23.95
C THR A 133 32.05 -9.48 -25.09
N GLY A 134 33.25 -10.01 -25.30
CA GLY A 134 33.48 -11.03 -26.31
C GLY A 134 33.13 -10.57 -27.73
N ASN A 135 33.60 -9.41 -28.18
CA ASN A 135 33.28 -8.81 -29.48
C ASN A 135 31.78 -8.58 -29.70
N ASN A 136 31.06 -8.15 -28.63
CA ASN A 136 29.62 -7.92 -28.62
C ASN A 136 28.76 -9.18 -28.82
N GLN A 137 29.30 -10.35 -28.51
CA GLN A 137 28.59 -11.62 -28.59
C GLN A 137 28.03 -12.10 -27.25
N LEU A 138 28.54 -11.54 -26.15
CA LEU A 138 28.14 -11.91 -24.79
C LEU A 138 27.68 -10.70 -24.00
N ILE A 139 26.63 -10.89 -23.22
CA ILE A 139 26.20 -9.91 -22.21
C ILE A 139 26.80 -10.30 -20.87
N HIS A 140 27.58 -9.43 -20.27
CA HIS A 140 28.11 -9.60 -18.92
C HIS A 140 27.24 -8.85 -17.92
N LEU A 141 26.56 -9.60 -17.06
CA LEU A 141 25.79 -9.09 -15.92
C LEU A 141 26.66 -9.15 -14.68
N LYS A 142 26.99 -8.00 -14.13
CA LYS A 142 27.85 -7.87 -12.96
C LYS A 142 27.11 -7.16 -11.83
N GLY A 143 27.14 -7.74 -10.61
CA GLY A 143 26.52 -7.17 -9.43
C GLY A 143 25.22 -7.85 -9.02
N GLY A 144 24.32 -7.14 -8.33
CA GLY A 144 23.06 -7.69 -7.85
C GLY A 144 22.01 -7.86 -8.96
N LEU A 145 21.11 -8.82 -8.80
CA LEU A 145 19.99 -9.05 -9.73
C LEU A 145 18.80 -8.16 -9.36
N GLY A 146 18.94 -6.85 -9.59
CA GLY A 146 17.91 -5.85 -9.26
C GLY A 146 16.77 -5.76 -10.28
N PHE A 147 15.73 -5.02 -9.89
CA PHE A 147 14.61 -4.73 -10.79
C PHE A 147 15.08 -3.83 -11.94
N GLY A 148 14.80 -4.25 -13.17
CA GLY A 148 15.18 -3.51 -14.38
C GLY A 148 16.20 -4.24 -15.26
N ILE A 149 16.97 -5.17 -14.71
CA ILE A 149 17.97 -5.97 -15.47
C ILE A 149 17.34 -6.63 -16.69
N ALA A 150 16.16 -7.23 -16.53
CA ALA A 150 15.47 -7.90 -17.63
C ALA A 150 15.25 -6.95 -18.81
N LYS A 151 14.80 -5.73 -18.54
CA LYS A 151 14.57 -4.69 -19.54
C LYS A 151 15.86 -4.25 -20.21
N ASP A 152 16.93 -4.07 -19.44
CA ASP A 152 18.23 -3.65 -19.99
C ASP A 152 18.85 -4.74 -20.85
N VAL A 153 18.71 -6.01 -20.44
CA VAL A 153 19.15 -7.17 -21.22
C VAL A 153 18.34 -7.30 -22.51
N GLU A 154 17.00 -7.17 -22.45
CA GLU A 154 16.15 -7.20 -23.63
C GLU A 154 16.50 -6.09 -24.62
N GLN A 155 16.77 -4.88 -24.14
CA GLN A 155 17.21 -3.77 -25.01
C GLN A 155 18.55 -4.05 -25.67
N LEU A 156 19.51 -4.63 -24.94
CA LEU A 156 20.80 -5.01 -25.50
C LEU A 156 20.68 -6.12 -26.53
N ILE A 157 19.88 -7.15 -26.27
CA ILE A 157 19.60 -8.22 -27.24
C ILE A 157 18.95 -7.65 -28.50
N ALA A 158 17.96 -6.77 -28.35
CA ALA A 158 17.28 -6.16 -29.47
C ALA A 158 18.20 -5.28 -30.34
N SER A 159 19.17 -4.61 -29.71
CA SER A 159 20.14 -3.75 -30.43
C SER A 159 21.36 -4.50 -30.98
N HIS A 160 21.61 -5.71 -30.48
CA HIS A 160 22.77 -6.52 -30.85
C HIS A 160 22.38 -7.99 -31.19
N PRO A 161 21.86 -8.25 -32.38
CA PRO A 161 21.34 -9.56 -32.77
C PRO A 161 22.41 -10.69 -32.80
N ASN A 162 23.68 -10.33 -32.69
CA ASN A 162 24.81 -11.29 -32.62
C ASN A 162 25.08 -11.80 -31.19
N VAL A 163 24.35 -11.34 -30.21
CA VAL A 163 24.48 -11.83 -28.84
C VAL A 163 23.96 -13.27 -28.77
N ASN A 164 24.81 -14.17 -28.27
CA ASN A 164 24.55 -15.61 -28.20
C ASN A 164 24.72 -16.20 -26.79
N GLY A 165 25.07 -15.37 -25.80
CA GLY A 165 25.20 -15.83 -24.42
C GLY A 165 25.22 -14.72 -23.39
N ILE A 166 25.01 -15.14 -22.13
CA ILE A 166 25.01 -14.25 -20.95
C ILE A 166 25.99 -14.83 -19.93
N ILE A 167 26.88 -13.99 -19.43
CA ILE A 167 27.77 -14.30 -18.31
C ILE A 167 27.17 -13.64 -17.06
N LEU A 168 26.92 -14.43 -16.02
CA LEU A 168 26.44 -13.95 -14.73
C LEU A 168 27.61 -13.91 -13.74
N ASP A 169 27.90 -12.71 -13.25
CA ASP A 169 28.89 -12.44 -12.18
C ASP A 169 28.15 -11.73 -11.04
N SER A 170 27.30 -12.50 -10.33
CA SER A 170 26.49 -11.97 -9.23
C SER A 170 26.92 -12.56 -7.90
N ILE A 171 26.88 -11.72 -6.85
CA ILE A 171 27.26 -12.11 -5.46
C ILE A 171 26.15 -12.99 -4.81
N GLY A 172 25.14 -13.37 -5.57
CA GLY A 172 24.00 -14.13 -5.11
C GLY A 172 22.90 -13.22 -4.54
N GLY A 173 21.66 -13.53 -4.77
CA GLY A 173 20.47 -12.95 -4.16
C GLY A 173 19.79 -13.99 -3.28
#